data_2da7ecf6c7b3fbd3b4ce60d6280768b5
#
_entry.id   2da7ecf6c7b3fbd3b4ce60d6280768b5
#
_cell.length_a   1.000
_cell.length_b   1.000
_cell.length_c   1.000
_cell.angle_alpha   90.00
_cell.angle_beta   90.00
_cell.angle_gamma   90.00
#
_symmetry.space_group_name_H-M   'P 1'
#
loop_
_entity.id
_entity.type
_entity.pdbx_description
1 polymer ?
#
loop_
_entity_poly.entity_id
_entity_poly.type
_entity_poly.pdbx_seq_one_letter_code
_entity_poly.pdbx_strand_id
1 'polypeptide(L)'
;MGNENNKKNKIKGTGDDFNIEQSEIYEKANRDRKRSVIHFNPNIIVSEVKSDPYQDYKVIKTIGEGTFGKIELVENKMTGMIRAMKVITKANIENPNATTEAAILNELNILKQIDHQNILKIYEYYSDAKNYYLITEYCSGGDLYSVMKTQPISEVQAACIVYQILLALNHIHKMKIMHRDLKLENIIVTKKEENGLYRIKICDFGTSHLFKDGEKEKNIAGSSYYIAPEVFKRKYDFKCDLWSCGVIMYVLLTKKVPFLGKDEEERKKYIIKKGYCPEPLQVYSKYIKDIINDLLERDYNKRINAQQALTYDIFRVYNCKDIINNVSLDEIKLYINNIKKYKKTNVFQETAISYLIHNSDIEEISGPLKFFNKLDNNENGKIGYLEFYKGLCDIYGEKLSEDEVKEIFYNLDTNKNNYFEQEEFVKAAVDKKLILTDKKINLAFKFFDKDKSGLITIDEIIELFKDSTDKDINVMNEFKKIIDSLDKDNDGRIDLEEFSKFMKAILERF
;
A
#
# COMPACT_ATOMS: atom_id res chain seq x y z
N MET A 1 63.76 -16.42 -43.01
CA MET A 1 63.19 -15.45 -43.98
C MET A 1 61.70 -15.42 -43.78
N GLY A 2 61.22 -14.28 -43.42
CA GLY A 2 59.85 -13.83 -43.58
C GLY A 2 58.98 -13.86 -42.30
N ASN A 3 59.12 -12.85 -41.45
CA ASN A 3 58.12 -12.46 -40.44
C ASN A 3 56.89 -11.89 -41.08
N GLU A 4 55.68 -12.31 -40.72
CA GLU A 4 54.50 -11.49 -40.84
C GLU A 4 53.75 -11.47 -39.53
N ASN A 5 53.71 -10.24 -38.96
CA ASN A 5 53.02 -9.84 -37.77
C ASN A 5 51.51 -9.71 -38.06
N ASN A 6 50.68 -10.49 -37.39
CA ASN A 6 49.23 -10.25 -37.32
C ASN A 6 48.91 -9.55 -35.98
N LYS A 7 48.70 -8.22 -36.05
CA LYS A 7 48.13 -7.40 -34.96
C LYS A 7 46.68 -7.69 -34.84
N LYS A 8 46.25 -8.37 -33.80
CA LYS A 8 44.87 -8.42 -33.31
C LYS A 8 44.56 -7.13 -32.53
N ASN A 9 43.78 -6.26 -33.13
CA ASN A 9 43.17 -5.13 -32.42
C ASN A 9 42.13 -5.65 -31.43
N LYS A 10 42.44 -5.55 -30.14
CA LYS A 10 41.46 -5.65 -29.06
C LYS A 10 40.73 -4.30 -28.96
N ILE A 11 39.46 -4.32 -29.31
CA ILE A 11 38.52 -3.23 -28.96
C ILE A 11 38.31 -3.37 -27.45
N LYS A 12 38.83 -2.45 -26.67
CA LYS A 12 38.55 -2.30 -25.23
C LYS A 12 37.17 -1.69 -25.11
N GLY A 13 36.30 -2.30 -24.31
CA GLY A 13 34.96 -1.84 -24.00
C GLY A 13 35.00 -0.54 -23.20
N THR A 14 34.23 0.42 -23.66
CA THR A 14 34.02 1.75 -23.08
C THR A 14 32.75 1.79 -22.19
N GLY A 15 32.55 0.75 -21.37
CA GLY A 15 31.36 0.63 -20.50
C GLY A 15 31.62 0.90 -19.02
N ASP A 16 32.82 0.63 -18.53
CA ASP A 16 33.10 0.65 -17.09
C ASP A 16 33.75 1.94 -16.58
N ASP A 17 34.41 2.71 -17.45
CA ASP A 17 35.08 3.96 -17.05
C ASP A 17 34.09 5.13 -16.83
N PHE A 18 32.88 5.09 -17.44
CA PHE A 18 31.86 6.13 -17.28
C PHE A 18 31.13 6.06 -15.92
N ASN A 19 31.13 4.89 -15.29
CA ASN A 19 30.49 4.68 -13.98
C ASN A 19 31.37 5.15 -12.81
N ILE A 20 32.68 5.16 -12.95
CA ILE A 20 33.63 5.46 -11.86
C ILE A 20 33.76 6.97 -11.66
N GLU A 21 33.89 7.76 -12.72
CA GLU A 21 33.97 9.22 -12.60
C GLU A 21 32.66 9.86 -12.10
N GLN A 22 31.50 9.34 -12.49
CA GLN A 22 30.23 9.81 -11.96
C GLN A 22 30.03 9.44 -10.50
N SER A 23 30.45 8.25 -10.05
CA SER A 23 30.40 7.86 -8.64
C SER A 23 31.28 8.75 -7.75
N GLU A 24 32.46 9.13 -8.19
CA GLU A 24 33.37 10.03 -7.45
C GLU A 24 32.88 11.48 -7.37
N ILE A 25 32.25 11.99 -8.43
CA ILE A 25 31.61 13.31 -8.43
C ILE A 25 30.39 13.32 -7.50
N TYR A 26 29.61 12.21 -7.47
CA TYR A 26 28.47 12.03 -6.56
C TYR A 26 28.89 11.89 -5.11
N GLU A 27 29.96 11.14 -4.81
CA GLU A 27 30.47 11.00 -3.45
C GLU A 27 31.08 12.30 -2.91
N LYS A 28 31.70 13.12 -3.76
CA LYS A 28 32.22 14.44 -3.38
C LYS A 28 31.10 15.45 -3.12
N ALA A 29 30.03 15.43 -3.93
CA ALA A 29 28.84 16.25 -3.71
C ALA A 29 28.06 15.84 -2.45
N ASN A 30 28.09 14.56 -2.05
CA ASN A 30 27.44 14.06 -0.84
C ASN A 30 28.23 14.34 0.43
N ARG A 31 29.55 14.52 0.38
CA ARG A 31 30.36 14.92 1.56
C ARG A 31 30.12 16.34 2.01
N ASP A 32 29.78 17.25 1.08
CA ASP A 32 29.57 18.67 1.38
C ASP A 32 28.11 19.01 1.72
N ARG A 33 27.18 18.04 1.67
CA ARG A 33 25.76 18.20 1.99
C ARG A 33 25.27 17.18 3.01
N LYS A 34 25.83 17.14 4.21
CA LYS A 34 25.10 16.70 5.40
C LYS A 34 24.08 17.80 5.78
N ARG A 35 23.14 18.09 4.90
CA ARG A 35 21.88 18.70 5.28
C ARG A 35 21.02 17.57 5.80
N SER A 36 20.55 17.66 7.04
CA SER A 36 19.54 16.81 7.61
C SER A 36 18.34 16.76 6.67
N VAL A 37 18.20 15.66 5.92
CA VAL A 37 16.99 15.41 5.14
C VAL A 37 15.95 15.01 6.15
N ILE A 38 15.00 15.91 6.41
CA ILE A 38 13.84 15.59 7.25
C ILE A 38 13.05 14.55 6.48
N HIS A 39 13.09 13.30 6.94
CA HIS A 39 12.25 12.23 6.39
C HIS A 39 10.88 12.31 7.05
N PHE A 40 9.85 12.44 6.23
CA PHE A 40 8.49 12.31 6.67
C PHE A 40 8.24 10.86 7.14
N ASN A 41 7.75 10.69 8.38
CA ASN A 41 7.36 9.38 8.89
C ASN A 41 5.88 9.12 8.55
N PRO A 42 5.55 8.19 7.64
CA PRO A 42 4.15 7.90 7.29
C PRO A 42 3.28 7.51 8.49
N ASN A 43 3.88 6.97 9.56
CA ASN A 43 3.17 6.61 10.79
C ASN A 43 2.51 7.81 11.50
N ILE A 44 2.92 9.05 11.15
CA ILE A 44 2.35 10.27 11.71
C ILE A 44 0.96 10.56 11.15
N ILE A 45 0.67 10.08 9.92
CA ILE A 45 -0.58 10.39 9.21
C ILE A 45 -1.79 9.78 9.92
N VAL A 46 -1.65 8.55 10.44
CA VAL A 46 -2.74 7.88 11.17
C VAL A 46 -2.60 8.16 12.66
N SER A 47 -3.21 9.23 13.14
CA SER A 47 -3.14 9.67 14.52
C SER A 47 -4.35 9.21 15.36
N GLU A 48 -4.14 9.09 16.67
CA GLU A 48 -5.23 9.00 17.63
C GLU A 48 -5.92 10.36 17.75
N VAL A 49 -7.21 10.40 17.49
CA VAL A 49 -8.03 11.59 17.69
C VAL A 49 -8.71 11.48 19.05
N LYS A 50 -8.33 12.38 19.97
CA LYS A 50 -8.89 12.44 21.34
C LYS A 50 -10.20 13.24 21.38
N SER A 51 -11.20 12.79 20.63
CA SER A 51 -12.54 13.38 20.64
C SER A 51 -13.58 12.31 20.33
N ASP A 52 -14.86 12.66 20.51
CA ASP A 52 -15.96 11.80 20.09
C ASP A 52 -16.02 11.77 18.54
N PRO A 53 -15.88 10.59 17.88
CA PRO A 53 -15.92 10.49 16.42
C PRO A 53 -17.23 11.04 15.83
N TYR A 54 -18.33 11.02 16.57
CA TYR A 54 -19.61 11.55 16.12
C TYR A 54 -19.67 13.08 16.04
N GLN A 55 -18.65 13.78 16.56
CA GLN A 55 -18.48 15.23 16.30
C GLN A 55 -18.01 15.45 14.85
N ASP A 56 -17.10 14.63 14.36
CA ASP A 56 -16.50 14.77 13.04
C ASP A 56 -17.25 13.99 11.94
N TYR A 57 -17.97 12.92 12.33
CA TYR A 57 -18.68 12.03 11.40
C TYR A 57 -20.18 11.96 11.69
N LYS A 58 -20.96 11.88 10.62
CA LYS A 58 -22.41 11.61 10.63
C LYS A 58 -22.64 10.16 10.22
N VAL A 59 -23.38 9.41 11.03
CA VAL A 59 -23.78 8.04 10.68
C VAL A 59 -24.87 8.10 9.61
N ILE A 60 -24.66 7.36 8.53
CA ILE A 60 -25.65 7.16 7.45
C ILE A 60 -26.48 5.92 7.75
N LYS A 61 -25.82 4.78 8.00
CA LYS A 61 -26.45 3.49 8.34
C LYS A 61 -25.44 2.51 8.91
N THR A 62 -25.92 1.49 9.61
CA THR A 62 -25.13 0.30 9.95
C THR A 62 -25.02 -0.61 8.71
N ILE A 63 -23.81 -1.08 8.41
CA ILE A 63 -23.52 -1.93 7.24
C ILE A 63 -23.04 -3.32 7.62
N GLY A 64 -22.71 -3.55 8.89
CA GLY A 64 -22.31 -4.86 9.41
C GLY A 64 -22.39 -4.91 10.93
N GLU A 65 -22.68 -6.09 11.45
CA GLU A 65 -22.61 -6.39 12.86
C GLU A 65 -21.81 -7.70 13.03
N GLY A 66 -20.92 -7.75 13.97
CA GLY A 66 -20.07 -8.92 14.21
C GLY A 66 -19.73 -9.10 15.67
N THR A 67 -18.95 -10.12 15.96
CA THR A 67 -18.52 -10.53 17.31
C THR A 67 -17.83 -9.39 18.07
N PHE A 68 -17.22 -8.44 17.36
CA PHE A 68 -16.41 -7.37 17.96
C PHE A 68 -17.14 -6.04 18.07
N GLY A 69 -18.33 -5.92 17.48
CA GLY A 69 -19.11 -4.69 17.45
C GLY A 69 -19.80 -4.47 16.11
N LYS A 70 -20.07 -3.21 15.79
CA LYS A 70 -20.79 -2.80 14.56
C LYS A 70 -19.87 -2.08 13.59
N ILE A 71 -20.24 -2.13 12.30
CA ILE A 71 -19.62 -1.32 11.26
C ILE A 71 -20.66 -0.35 10.74
N GLU A 72 -20.35 0.93 10.79
CA GLU A 72 -21.23 2.02 10.36
C GLU A 72 -20.67 2.67 9.10
N LEU A 73 -21.54 2.93 8.14
CA LEU A 73 -21.27 3.83 7.02
C LEU A 73 -21.41 5.25 7.55
N VAL A 74 -20.36 6.04 7.41
CA VAL A 74 -20.31 7.41 7.94
C VAL A 74 -19.87 8.40 6.88
N GLU A 75 -20.31 9.65 7.03
CA GLU A 75 -19.91 10.78 6.22
C GLU A 75 -19.11 11.77 7.08
N ASN A 76 -17.91 12.13 6.64
CA ASN A 76 -17.15 13.19 7.28
C ASN A 76 -17.88 14.53 7.07
N LYS A 77 -18.28 15.18 8.15
CA LYS A 77 -19.13 16.38 8.11
C LYS A 77 -18.48 17.57 7.39
N MET A 78 -17.15 17.64 7.40
CA MET A 78 -16.43 18.75 6.79
C MET A 78 -16.19 18.52 5.30
N THR A 79 -15.73 17.33 4.92
CA THR A 79 -15.34 17.02 3.54
C THR A 79 -16.46 16.41 2.72
N GLY A 80 -17.46 15.77 3.37
CA GLY A 80 -18.49 14.95 2.73
C GLY A 80 -18.01 13.56 2.32
N MET A 81 -16.76 13.19 2.63
CA MET A 81 -16.20 11.90 2.28
C MET A 81 -16.88 10.76 3.01
N ILE A 82 -17.17 9.69 2.27
CA ILE A 82 -17.79 8.48 2.81
C ILE A 82 -16.71 7.54 3.34
N ARG A 83 -16.91 7.05 4.57
CA ARG A 83 -15.98 6.15 5.28
C ARG A 83 -16.74 5.00 5.93
N ALA A 84 -16.01 3.96 6.34
CA ALA A 84 -16.52 2.93 7.23
C ALA A 84 -15.95 3.15 8.63
N MET A 85 -16.78 3.11 9.66
CA MET A 85 -16.39 3.21 11.06
C MET A 85 -16.64 1.88 11.74
N LYS A 86 -15.56 1.15 12.08
CA LYS A 86 -15.61 -0.09 12.87
C LYS A 86 -15.62 0.30 14.35
N VAL A 87 -16.72 0.04 15.04
CA VAL A 87 -16.90 0.31 16.47
C VAL A 87 -16.63 -0.98 17.25
N ILE A 88 -15.63 -0.98 18.11
CA ILE A 88 -15.20 -2.15 18.89
C ILE A 88 -15.40 -1.85 20.35
N THR A 89 -16.30 -2.59 21.02
CA THR A 89 -16.64 -2.35 22.43
C THR A 89 -15.61 -2.96 23.36
N LYS A 90 -15.03 -2.18 24.25
CA LYS A 90 -14.00 -2.60 25.22
C LYS A 90 -14.50 -3.68 26.17
N ALA A 91 -15.75 -3.67 26.58
CA ALA A 91 -16.37 -4.73 27.39
C ALA A 91 -16.38 -6.11 26.71
N ASN A 92 -16.44 -6.15 25.39
CA ASN A 92 -16.36 -7.42 24.65
C ASN A 92 -14.93 -8.01 24.63
N ILE A 93 -13.93 -7.20 24.97
CA ILE A 93 -12.50 -7.58 25.01
C ILE A 93 -12.19 -8.42 26.26
N GLU A 94 -12.93 -8.25 27.34
CA GLU A 94 -12.77 -9.02 28.59
C GLU A 94 -13.31 -10.47 28.47
N ASN A 95 -14.02 -10.79 27.40
CA ASN A 95 -14.49 -12.16 27.13
C ASN A 95 -13.31 -13.04 26.65
N PRO A 96 -13.02 -14.21 27.27
CA PRO A 96 -11.91 -15.09 26.89
C PRO A 96 -11.93 -15.56 25.43
N ASN A 97 -13.07 -15.46 24.75
CA ASN A 97 -13.26 -15.85 23.35
C ASN A 97 -13.25 -14.64 22.40
N ALA A 98 -13.05 -13.41 22.90
CA ALA A 98 -13.04 -12.19 22.12
C ALA A 98 -11.61 -11.77 21.72
N THR A 99 -11.54 -10.87 20.76
CA THR A 99 -10.29 -10.20 20.41
C THR A 99 -9.75 -9.42 21.62
N THR A 100 -8.52 -9.68 22.02
CA THR A 100 -7.90 -8.96 23.13
C THR A 100 -7.58 -7.52 22.72
N GLU A 101 -7.50 -6.58 23.68
CA GLU A 101 -7.04 -5.20 23.45
C GLU A 101 -5.69 -5.19 22.71
N ALA A 102 -4.80 -6.10 23.09
CA ALA A 102 -3.52 -6.30 22.42
C ALA A 102 -3.66 -6.61 20.93
N ALA A 103 -4.67 -7.38 20.50
CA ALA A 103 -4.89 -7.68 19.10
C ALA A 103 -5.39 -6.45 18.32
N ILE A 104 -6.25 -5.62 18.93
CA ILE A 104 -6.72 -4.36 18.31
C ILE A 104 -5.57 -3.38 18.15
N LEU A 105 -4.77 -3.20 19.18
CA LEU A 105 -3.59 -2.33 19.13
C LEU A 105 -2.56 -2.86 18.14
N ASN A 106 -2.41 -4.18 18.02
CA ASN A 106 -1.57 -4.81 17.02
C ASN A 106 -2.10 -4.55 15.59
N GLU A 107 -3.40 -4.72 15.35
CA GLU A 107 -4.05 -4.39 14.07
C GLU A 107 -3.78 -2.93 13.68
N LEU A 108 -4.01 -1.99 14.61
CA LEU A 108 -3.75 -0.58 14.42
C LEU A 108 -2.28 -0.29 14.09
N ASN A 109 -1.35 -0.84 14.88
CA ASN A 109 0.08 -0.61 14.70
C ASN A 109 0.60 -1.17 13.37
N ILE A 110 0.04 -2.26 12.90
CA ILE A 110 0.36 -2.85 11.60
C ILE A 110 -0.23 -2.00 10.47
N LEU A 111 -1.53 -1.70 10.52
CA LEU A 111 -2.21 -0.95 9.46
C LEU A 111 -1.66 0.48 9.28
N LYS A 112 -1.18 1.12 10.35
CA LYS A 112 -0.51 2.44 10.26
C LYS A 112 0.76 2.42 9.41
N GLN A 113 1.45 1.27 9.34
CA GLN A 113 2.72 1.12 8.62
C GLN A 113 2.52 0.70 7.16
N ILE A 114 1.31 0.27 6.78
CA ILE A 114 1.04 -0.29 5.46
C ILE A 114 0.26 0.72 4.61
N ASP A 115 0.83 1.10 3.48
CA ASP A 115 0.10 1.76 2.40
C ASP A 115 0.23 0.91 1.13
N HIS A 116 -0.87 0.24 0.76
CA HIS A 116 -0.90 -0.64 -0.41
C HIS A 116 -2.32 -0.69 -1.00
N GLN A 117 -2.43 -0.61 -2.33
CA GLN A 117 -3.71 -0.55 -3.03
C GLN A 117 -4.65 -1.74 -2.75
N ASN A 118 -4.14 -2.91 -2.40
CA ASN A 118 -4.91 -4.13 -2.11
C ASN A 118 -4.97 -4.46 -0.61
N ILE A 119 -4.73 -3.49 0.25
CA ILE A 119 -4.91 -3.59 1.71
C ILE A 119 -5.85 -2.49 2.16
N LEU A 120 -6.76 -2.81 3.09
CA LEU A 120 -7.75 -1.86 3.60
C LEU A 120 -7.05 -0.71 4.30
N LYS A 121 -7.32 0.51 3.83
CA LYS A 121 -6.71 1.72 4.35
C LYS A 121 -7.39 2.20 5.61
N ILE A 122 -6.61 2.56 6.63
CA ILE A 122 -7.07 3.25 7.82
C ILE A 122 -6.70 4.73 7.71
N TYR A 123 -7.63 5.61 8.11
CA TYR A 123 -7.42 7.06 8.08
C TYR A 123 -7.16 7.63 9.47
N GLU A 124 -7.99 7.25 10.43
CA GLU A 124 -7.98 7.77 11.80
C GLU A 124 -8.48 6.69 12.75
N TYR A 125 -8.14 6.83 14.02
CA TYR A 125 -8.79 6.05 15.06
C TYR A 125 -9.11 6.92 16.29
N TYR A 126 -10.19 6.58 16.96
CA TYR A 126 -10.66 7.23 18.17
C TYR A 126 -10.75 6.22 19.30
N SER A 127 -10.63 6.70 20.53
CA SER A 127 -10.78 5.89 21.72
C SER A 127 -11.49 6.67 22.83
N ASP A 128 -12.54 6.08 23.37
CA ASP A 128 -13.20 6.58 24.59
C ASP A 128 -13.17 5.53 25.71
N ALA A 129 -13.89 5.77 26.80
CA ALA A 129 -13.93 4.84 27.93
C ALA A 129 -14.57 3.48 27.58
N LYS A 130 -15.40 3.40 26.54
CA LYS A 130 -16.21 2.22 26.20
C LYS A 130 -15.80 1.54 24.90
N ASN A 131 -15.26 2.30 23.92
CA ASN A 131 -15.06 1.82 22.56
C ASN A 131 -13.72 2.27 21.99
N TYR A 132 -13.25 1.49 20.99
CA TYR A 132 -12.35 1.93 19.93
C TYR A 132 -13.14 2.13 18.64
N TYR A 133 -12.78 3.15 17.87
CA TYR A 133 -13.40 3.47 16.58
C TYR A 133 -12.31 3.56 15.52
N LEU A 134 -12.37 2.70 14.51
CA LEU A 134 -11.43 2.70 13.41
C LEU A 134 -12.12 3.26 12.17
N ILE A 135 -11.61 4.37 11.66
CA ILE A 135 -12.10 4.99 10.43
C ILE A 135 -11.29 4.44 9.25
N THR A 136 -11.95 3.70 8.39
CA THR A 136 -11.33 3.07 7.23
C THR A 136 -11.99 3.52 5.93
N GLU A 137 -11.38 3.20 4.80
CA GLU A 137 -12.04 3.34 3.52
C GLU A 137 -13.32 2.50 3.45
N TYR A 138 -14.29 2.98 2.70
CA TYR A 138 -15.54 2.26 2.44
C TYR A 138 -15.43 1.49 1.12
N CYS A 139 -15.67 0.21 1.18
CA CYS A 139 -15.71 -0.70 0.04
C CYS A 139 -17.15 -1.19 -0.15
N SER A 140 -17.77 -0.80 -1.25
CA SER A 140 -19.21 -1.02 -1.48
C SER A 140 -19.56 -2.42 -2.00
N GLY A 141 -18.57 -3.21 -2.43
CA GLY A 141 -18.81 -4.51 -3.08
C GLY A 141 -19.01 -5.69 -2.12
N GLY A 142 -18.92 -5.46 -0.81
CA GLY A 142 -19.03 -6.50 0.20
C GLY A 142 -17.80 -7.42 0.26
N ASP A 143 -17.88 -8.50 1.04
CA ASP A 143 -16.82 -9.50 1.14
C ASP A 143 -16.84 -10.48 -0.04
N LEU A 144 -15.67 -11.05 -0.36
CA LEU A 144 -15.49 -11.93 -1.51
C LEU A 144 -16.26 -13.27 -1.37
N TYR A 145 -16.52 -13.73 -0.14
CA TYR A 145 -17.34 -14.91 0.11
C TYR A 145 -18.79 -14.68 -0.32
N SER A 146 -19.36 -13.53 0.03
CA SER A 146 -20.70 -13.12 -0.38
C SER A 146 -20.81 -12.96 -1.90
N VAL A 147 -19.81 -12.37 -2.53
CA VAL A 147 -19.74 -12.23 -3.99
C VAL A 147 -19.72 -13.60 -4.67
N MET A 148 -18.85 -14.52 -4.23
CA MET A 148 -18.75 -15.87 -4.77
C MET A 148 -20.06 -16.67 -4.65
N LYS A 149 -20.85 -16.46 -3.59
CA LYS A 149 -22.15 -17.11 -3.42
C LYS A 149 -23.17 -16.67 -4.45
N THR A 150 -23.17 -15.38 -4.81
CA THR A 150 -24.20 -14.80 -5.68
C THR A 150 -23.92 -15.02 -7.16
N GLN A 151 -22.66 -15.21 -7.56
CA GLN A 151 -22.29 -15.37 -8.97
C GLN A 151 -21.08 -16.30 -9.15
N PRO A 152 -20.95 -16.96 -10.31
CA PRO A 152 -19.78 -17.75 -10.65
C PRO A 152 -18.58 -16.82 -10.88
N ILE A 153 -17.39 -17.28 -10.51
CA ILE A 153 -16.11 -16.61 -10.77
C ILE A 153 -15.41 -17.36 -11.92
N SER A 154 -15.08 -16.64 -12.98
CA SER A 154 -14.32 -17.21 -14.12
C SER A 154 -12.85 -17.42 -13.78
N GLU A 155 -12.12 -18.21 -14.58
CA GLU A 155 -10.67 -18.39 -14.44
C GLU A 155 -9.92 -17.05 -14.44
N VAL A 156 -10.26 -16.16 -15.37
CA VAL A 156 -9.64 -14.83 -15.48
C VAL A 156 -9.89 -14.01 -14.24
N GLN A 157 -11.13 -14.00 -13.73
CA GLN A 157 -11.48 -13.28 -12.51
C GLN A 157 -10.73 -13.83 -11.30
N ALA A 158 -10.69 -15.17 -11.15
CA ALA A 158 -9.97 -15.83 -10.07
C ALA A 158 -8.47 -15.53 -10.13
N ALA A 159 -7.85 -15.60 -11.31
CA ALA A 159 -6.46 -15.25 -11.50
C ALA A 159 -6.17 -13.79 -11.14
N CYS A 160 -7.01 -12.84 -11.59
CA CYS A 160 -6.84 -11.43 -11.27
C CYS A 160 -7.07 -11.12 -9.78
N ILE A 161 -7.97 -11.83 -9.11
CA ILE A 161 -8.15 -11.70 -7.65
C ILE A 161 -6.90 -12.22 -6.92
N VAL A 162 -6.43 -13.42 -7.27
CA VAL A 162 -5.25 -14.03 -6.66
C VAL A 162 -3.99 -13.20 -6.92
N TYR A 163 -3.84 -12.63 -8.12
CA TYR A 163 -2.76 -11.70 -8.43
C TYR A 163 -2.74 -10.51 -7.44
N GLN A 164 -3.88 -9.88 -7.18
CA GLN A 164 -4.00 -8.78 -6.23
C GLN A 164 -3.69 -9.23 -4.79
N ILE A 165 -4.12 -10.42 -4.38
CA ILE A 165 -3.77 -10.99 -3.07
C ILE A 165 -2.25 -11.18 -2.98
N LEU A 166 -1.63 -11.74 -4.00
CA LEU A 166 -0.17 -11.96 -4.04
C LEU A 166 0.63 -10.66 -4.00
N LEU A 167 0.17 -9.59 -4.66
CA LEU A 167 0.77 -8.26 -4.55
C LEU A 167 0.76 -7.75 -3.10
N ALA A 168 -0.40 -7.86 -2.44
CA ALA A 168 -0.51 -7.46 -1.03
C ALA A 168 0.38 -8.32 -0.12
N LEU A 169 0.38 -9.65 -0.29
CA LEU A 169 1.22 -10.55 0.48
C LEU A 169 2.71 -10.29 0.24
N ASN A 170 3.13 -10.03 -1.00
CA ASN A 170 4.51 -9.68 -1.31
C ASN A 170 4.94 -8.41 -0.58
N HIS A 171 4.06 -7.41 -0.51
CA HIS A 171 4.30 -6.17 0.20
C HIS A 171 4.47 -6.41 1.71
N ILE A 172 3.49 -7.02 2.39
CA ILE A 172 3.55 -7.21 3.84
C ILE A 172 4.66 -8.18 4.27
N HIS A 173 4.96 -9.21 3.48
CA HIS A 173 6.05 -10.14 3.78
C HIS A 173 7.42 -9.49 3.68
N LYS A 174 7.62 -8.53 2.76
CA LYS A 174 8.83 -7.68 2.72
C LYS A 174 8.95 -6.81 3.98
N MET A 175 7.84 -6.34 4.53
CA MET A 175 7.77 -5.62 5.80
C MET A 175 7.85 -6.54 7.03
N LYS A 176 8.09 -7.85 6.84
CA LYS A 176 8.16 -8.85 7.91
C LYS A 176 6.84 -9.02 8.67
N ILE A 177 5.73 -8.85 8.00
CA ILE A 177 4.38 -9.05 8.54
C ILE A 177 3.77 -10.30 7.89
N MET A 178 3.23 -11.22 8.69
CA MET A 178 2.37 -12.32 8.24
C MET A 178 0.94 -12.08 8.68
N HIS A 179 -0.03 -12.37 7.81
CA HIS A 179 -1.46 -12.12 8.06
C HIS A 179 -2.10 -13.16 8.98
N ARG A 180 -1.86 -14.45 8.71
CA ARG A 180 -2.26 -15.65 9.46
C ARG A 180 -3.75 -16.03 9.43
N ASP A 181 -4.65 -15.14 9.02
CA ASP A 181 -6.09 -15.46 8.86
C ASP A 181 -6.63 -14.99 7.51
N LEU A 182 -5.90 -15.31 6.43
CA LEU A 182 -6.36 -15.01 5.08
C LEU A 182 -7.48 -15.96 4.68
N LYS A 183 -8.66 -15.41 4.37
CA LYS A 183 -9.89 -16.12 3.97
C LYS A 183 -10.77 -15.21 3.12
N LEU A 184 -11.80 -15.79 2.47
CA LEU A 184 -12.70 -15.04 1.59
C LEU A 184 -13.45 -13.91 2.28
N GLU A 185 -13.79 -14.09 3.57
CA GLU A 185 -14.47 -13.11 4.41
C GLU A 185 -13.58 -11.91 4.74
N ASN A 186 -12.26 -12.08 4.74
CA ASN A 186 -11.26 -11.04 5.01
C ASN A 186 -10.74 -10.38 3.72
N ILE A 187 -11.40 -10.61 2.59
CA ILE A 187 -11.13 -9.95 1.31
C ILE A 187 -12.38 -9.19 0.91
N ILE A 188 -12.26 -7.86 0.88
CA ILE A 188 -13.38 -6.97 0.57
C ILE A 188 -13.26 -6.53 -0.89
N VAL A 189 -14.38 -6.53 -1.60
CA VAL A 189 -14.50 -6.02 -2.97
C VAL A 189 -14.77 -4.52 -2.92
N THR A 190 -13.89 -3.70 -3.48
CA THR A 190 -14.10 -2.26 -3.55
C THR A 190 -15.16 -1.93 -4.58
N LYS A 191 -14.99 -2.49 -5.79
CA LYS A 191 -15.95 -2.39 -6.89
C LYS A 191 -15.74 -3.51 -7.91
N LYS A 192 -16.76 -3.73 -8.73
CA LYS A 192 -16.66 -4.49 -9.97
C LYS A 192 -16.38 -3.51 -11.11
N GLU A 193 -15.29 -3.72 -11.83
CA GLU A 193 -14.92 -2.91 -12.99
C GLU A 193 -15.88 -3.17 -14.17
N GLU A 194 -15.93 -2.26 -15.14
CA GLU A 194 -16.75 -2.42 -16.37
C GLU A 194 -16.39 -3.66 -17.17
N ASN A 195 -15.10 -4.07 -17.15
CA ASN A 195 -14.63 -5.31 -17.75
C ASN A 195 -15.02 -6.58 -16.97
N GLY A 196 -15.78 -6.44 -15.89
CA GLY A 196 -16.27 -7.53 -15.06
C GLY A 196 -15.28 -8.01 -13.99
N LEU A 197 -14.10 -7.42 -13.87
CA LEU A 197 -13.11 -7.78 -12.86
C LEU A 197 -13.40 -7.14 -11.50
N TYR A 198 -12.86 -7.73 -10.47
CA TYR A 198 -13.01 -7.27 -9.10
C TYR A 198 -11.73 -6.58 -8.61
N ARG A 199 -11.88 -5.37 -8.05
CA ARG A 199 -10.86 -4.75 -7.22
C ARG A 199 -11.06 -5.22 -5.80
N ILE A 200 -9.98 -5.68 -5.17
CA ILE A 200 -10.06 -6.25 -3.82
C ILE A 200 -9.09 -5.59 -2.85
N LYS A 201 -9.43 -5.70 -1.58
CA LYS A 201 -8.57 -5.32 -0.47
C LYS A 201 -8.60 -6.37 0.63
N ILE A 202 -7.43 -6.70 1.17
CA ILE A 202 -7.28 -7.55 2.34
C ILE A 202 -7.55 -6.71 3.59
N CYS A 203 -8.32 -7.23 4.52
CA CYS A 203 -8.65 -6.59 5.80
C CYS A 203 -8.43 -7.56 6.97
N ASP A 204 -8.63 -7.08 8.19
CA ASP A 204 -8.56 -7.84 9.46
C ASP A 204 -7.15 -8.35 9.77
N PHE A 205 -6.28 -7.43 10.19
CA PHE A 205 -4.92 -7.71 10.64
C PHE A 205 -4.83 -8.05 12.15
N GLY A 206 -5.96 -8.33 12.81
CA GLY A 206 -6.02 -8.61 14.25
C GLY A 206 -5.20 -9.82 14.69
N THR A 207 -5.02 -10.81 13.81
CA THR A 207 -4.18 -11.98 14.05
C THR A 207 -2.78 -11.88 13.49
N SER A 208 -2.44 -10.78 12.82
CA SER A 208 -1.15 -10.60 12.14
C SER A 208 0.03 -10.56 13.11
N HIS A 209 1.20 -10.90 12.61
CA HIS A 209 2.40 -11.02 13.44
C HIS A 209 3.64 -10.49 12.72
N LEU A 210 4.46 -9.70 13.44
CA LEU A 210 5.79 -9.29 12.99
C LEU A 210 6.77 -10.42 13.21
N PHE A 211 7.44 -10.90 12.17
CA PHE A 211 8.42 -11.98 12.26
C PHE A 211 9.85 -11.50 11.98
N LYS A 212 10.83 -12.25 12.49
CA LYS A 212 12.25 -12.07 12.15
C LYS A 212 12.70 -13.18 11.21
N ASP A 213 13.70 -12.87 10.37
CA ASP A 213 14.26 -13.88 9.47
C ASP A 213 14.80 -15.08 10.25
N GLY A 214 14.40 -16.28 9.83
CA GLY A 214 14.76 -17.52 10.50
C GLY A 214 13.94 -17.89 11.74
N GLU A 215 13.13 -16.96 12.26
CA GLU A 215 12.22 -17.23 13.37
C GLU A 215 11.01 -18.06 12.90
N LYS A 216 10.51 -18.94 13.77
CA LYS A 216 9.31 -19.73 13.51
C LYS A 216 8.24 -19.41 14.55
N GLU A 217 7.05 -19.09 14.07
CA GLU A 217 5.88 -18.84 14.90
C GLU A 217 5.36 -20.16 15.50
N LYS A 218 4.84 -20.08 16.73
CA LYS A 218 4.35 -21.25 17.50
C LYS A 218 2.85 -21.20 17.84
N ASN A 219 2.25 -20.02 17.76
CA ASN A 219 0.84 -19.85 18.09
C ASN A 219 -0.03 -20.36 16.93
N ILE A 220 -1.05 -21.16 17.23
CA ILE A 220 -2.04 -21.57 16.23
C ILE A 220 -3.00 -20.39 16.04
N ALA A 221 -3.08 -19.90 14.81
CA ALA A 221 -4.00 -18.85 14.41
C ALA A 221 -4.58 -19.20 13.04
N GLY A 222 -5.75 -18.63 12.71
CA GLY A 222 -6.39 -18.74 11.42
C GLY A 222 -7.64 -19.64 11.42
N SER A 223 -8.42 -19.48 10.35
CA SER A 223 -9.68 -20.17 10.13
C SER A 223 -9.45 -21.59 9.63
N SER A 224 -10.07 -22.59 10.24
CA SER A 224 -9.77 -24.03 10.11
C SER A 224 -9.77 -24.59 8.68
N TYR A 225 -10.47 -23.95 7.74
CA TYR A 225 -10.50 -24.35 6.33
C TYR A 225 -9.29 -23.86 5.52
N TYR A 226 -8.61 -22.80 5.99
CA TYR A 226 -7.53 -22.10 5.28
C TYR A 226 -6.16 -22.34 5.92
N ILE A 227 -6.10 -23.04 7.04
CA ILE A 227 -4.89 -23.24 7.86
C ILE A 227 -3.88 -24.16 7.16
N ALA A 228 -2.62 -23.76 7.14
CA ALA A 228 -1.53 -24.55 6.57
C ALA A 228 -1.09 -25.72 7.48
N PRO A 229 -0.57 -26.84 6.92
CA PRO A 229 -0.21 -28.04 7.70
C PRO A 229 0.88 -27.79 8.75
N GLU A 230 1.81 -26.87 8.50
CA GLU A 230 2.88 -26.51 9.44
C GLU A 230 2.39 -25.71 10.65
N VAL A 231 1.27 -24.98 10.53
CA VAL A 231 0.66 -24.24 11.65
C VAL A 231 0.21 -25.21 12.74
N PHE A 232 -0.37 -26.37 12.38
CA PHE A 232 -0.72 -27.43 13.34
C PHE A 232 0.51 -28.01 14.05
N LYS A 233 1.70 -27.93 13.42
CA LYS A 233 2.98 -28.36 14.01
C LYS A 233 3.63 -27.31 14.89
N ARG A 234 3.03 -26.12 15.00
CA ARG A 234 3.55 -24.98 15.78
C ARG A 234 5.00 -24.60 15.41
N LYS A 235 5.30 -24.67 14.12
CA LYS A 235 6.61 -24.29 13.57
C LYS A 235 6.43 -23.85 12.13
N TYR A 236 6.12 -22.56 11.93
CA TYR A 236 5.77 -22.02 10.62
C TYR A 236 6.30 -20.60 10.43
N ASP A 237 6.26 -20.11 9.21
CA ASP A 237 6.63 -18.75 8.78
C ASP A 237 5.53 -18.15 7.88
N PHE A 238 5.83 -17.00 7.29
CA PHE A 238 4.93 -16.24 6.42
C PHE A 238 4.36 -17.05 5.22
N LYS A 239 4.97 -18.17 4.85
CA LYS A 239 4.46 -19.02 3.76
C LYS A 239 3.13 -19.72 4.09
N CYS A 240 2.67 -19.65 5.34
CA CYS A 240 1.31 -20.08 5.70
C CYS A 240 0.25 -19.25 4.97
N ASP A 241 0.49 -17.95 4.70
CA ASP A 241 -0.42 -17.09 3.95
C ASP A 241 -0.56 -17.52 2.48
N LEU A 242 0.53 -18.06 1.88
CA LEU A 242 0.50 -18.60 0.50
C LEU A 242 -0.36 -19.86 0.39
N TRP A 243 -0.33 -20.70 1.41
CA TRP A 243 -1.26 -21.84 1.50
C TRP A 243 -2.71 -21.37 1.51
N SER A 244 -3.04 -20.41 2.36
CA SER A 244 -4.38 -19.81 2.44
C SER A 244 -4.80 -19.21 1.10
N CYS A 245 -3.88 -18.54 0.38
CA CYS A 245 -4.09 -18.03 -0.97
C CYS A 245 -4.44 -19.15 -1.96
N GLY A 246 -3.74 -20.29 -1.91
CA GLY A 246 -4.06 -21.49 -2.71
C GLY A 246 -5.45 -22.05 -2.42
N VAL A 247 -5.85 -22.11 -1.13
CA VAL A 247 -7.20 -22.50 -0.72
C VAL A 247 -8.24 -21.53 -1.29
N ILE A 248 -8.01 -20.22 -1.19
CA ILE A 248 -8.91 -19.20 -1.74
C ILE A 248 -9.10 -19.41 -3.24
N MET A 249 -8.02 -19.59 -4.02
CA MET A 249 -8.11 -19.82 -5.45
C MET A 249 -8.94 -21.05 -5.79
N TYR A 250 -8.71 -22.15 -5.08
CA TYR A 250 -9.47 -23.38 -5.24
C TYR A 250 -10.97 -23.16 -4.96
N VAL A 251 -11.31 -22.49 -3.85
CA VAL A 251 -12.71 -22.26 -3.45
C VAL A 251 -13.42 -21.30 -4.43
N LEU A 252 -12.75 -20.25 -4.90
CA LEU A 252 -13.30 -19.33 -5.89
C LEU A 252 -13.75 -20.03 -7.17
N LEU A 253 -12.94 -20.97 -7.65
CA LEU A 253 -13.22 -21.71 -8.88
C LEU A 253 -14.24 -22.82 -8.70
N THR A 254 -14.11 -23.61 -7.63
CA THR A 254 -14.87 -24.86 -7.47
C THR A 254 -16.10 -24.73 -6.57
N LYS A 255 -16.20 -23.64 -5.80
CA LYS A 255 -17.16 -23.44 -4.70
C LYS A 255 -17.12 -24.55 -3.63
N LYS A 256 -16.04 -25.32 -3.58
CA LYS A 256 -15.80 -26.43 -2.64
C LYS A 256 -14.50 -26.18 -1.90
N VAL A 257 -14.41 -26.70 -0.68
CA VAL A 257 -13.15 -26.70 0.08
C VAL A 257 -12.20 -27.79 -0.46
N PRO A 258 -10.88 -27.52 -0.55
CA PRO A 258 -9.94 -28.49 -1.11
C PRO A 258 -9.69 -29.70 -0.22
N PHE A 259 -9.87 -29.55 1.10
CA PHE A 259 -9.62 -30.59 2.09
C PHE A 259 -10.93 -31.03 2.73
N LEU A 260 -11.32 -32.26 2.45
CA LEU A 260 -12.55 -32.86 2.97
C LEU A 260 -12.36 -33.36 4.40
N GLY A 261 -13.46 -33.48 5.15
CA GLY A 261 -13.48 -34.03 6.51
C GLY A 261 -14.83 -33.79 7.12
N LYS A 262 -15.35 -34.79 7.84
CA LYS A 262 -16.65 -34.71 8.53
C LYS A 262 -16.59 -33.75 9.73
N ASP A 263 -15.40 -33.65 10.31
CA ASP A 263 -15.09 -32.79 11.45
C ASP A 263 -13.71 -32.14 11.28
N GLU A 264 -13.31 -31.33 12.23
CA GLU A 264 -12.05 -30.61 12.24
C GLU A 264 -10.82 -31.54 12.31
N GLU A 265 -10.89 -32.60 13.12
CA GLU A 265 -9.81 -33.55 13.25
C GLU A 265 -9.60 -34.39 11.99
N GLU A 266 -10.67 -34.76 11.31
CA GLU A 266 -10.58 -35.49 10.04
C GLU A 266 -10.02 -34.54 8.95
N ARG A 267 -10.48 -33.28 8.88
CA ARG A 267 -9.97 -32.28 7.96
C ARG A 267 -8.47 -32.03 8.17
N LYS A 268 -8.03 -31.91 9.41
CA LYS A 268 -6.61 -31.78 9.76
C LYS A 268 -5.78 -32.98 9.25
N LYS A 269 -6.32 -34.20 9.33
CA LYS A 269 -5.67 -35.40 8.77
C LYS A 269 -5.53 -35.30 7.25
N TYR A 270 -6.54 -34.79 6.55
CA TYR A 270 -6.45 -34.53 5.09
C TYR A 270 -5.39 -33.48 4.76
N ILE A 271 -5.40 -32.35 5.45
CA ILE A 271 -4.41 -31.27 5.26
C ILE A 271 -2.98 -31.79 5.45
N ILE A 272 -2.75 -32.57 6.53
CA ILE A 272 -1.40 -33.03 6.88
C ILE A 272 -0.95 -34.22 6.01
N LYS A 273 -1.84 -35.17 5.67
CA LYS A 273 -1.43 -36.48 5.13
C LYS A 273 -1.90 -36.78 3.70
N LYS A 274 -3.13 -36.37 3.31
CA LYS A 274 -3.75 -36.86 2.07
C LYS A 274 -3.61 -35.93 0.85
N GLY A 275 -3.52 -34.62 1.05
CA GLY A 275 -3.53 -33.62 -0.01
C GLY A 275 -4.96 -33.15 -0.35
N TYR A 276 -5.05 -32.21 -1.28
CA TYR A 276 -6.33 -31.66 -1.74
C TYR A 276 -7.00 -32.56 -2.79
N CYS A 277 -8.30 -32.36 -2.99
CA CYS A 277 -9.12 -33.06 -3.98
C CYS A 277 -8.91 -32.42 -5.37
N PRO A 278 -8.21 -33.08 -6.32
CA PRO A 278 -7.90 -32.49 -7.62
C PRO A 278 -9.03 -32.58 -8.65
N GLU A 279 -10.02 -33.46 -8.46
CA GLU A 279 -11.07 -33.75 -9.43
C GLU A 279 -11.86 -32.50 -9.85
N PRO A 280 -12.27 -31.60 -8.94
CA PRO A 280 -12.98 -30.38 -9.32
C PRO A 280 -12.15 -29.42 -10.22
N LEU A 281 -10.82 -29.55 -10.20
CA LEU A 281 -9.93 -28.74 -11.01
C LEU A 281 -9.70 -29.29 -12.43
N GLN A 282 -10.18 -30.47 -12.75
CA GLN A 282 -9.90 -31.10 -14.06
C GLN A 282 -10.39 -30.27 -15.25
N VAL A 283 -11.49 -29.53 -15.09
CA VAL A 283 -12.10 -28.69 -16.14
C VAL A 283 -11.35 -27.38 -16.39
N TYR A 284 -10.43 -27.01 -15.52
CA TYR A 284 -9.69 -25.76 -15.58
C TYR A 284 -8.36 -25.90 -16.33
N SER A 285 -7.79 -24.78 -16.73
CA SER A 285 -6.53 -24.73 -17.48
C SER A 285 -5.36 -25.34 -16.70
N LYS A 286 -4.30 -25.71 -17.43
CA LYS A 286 -3.05 -26.18 -16.82
C LYS A 286 -2.48 -25.10 -15.87
N TYR A 287 -2.55 -23.84 -16.25
CA TYR A 287 -2.00 -22.72 -15.49
C TYR A 287 -2.63 -22.60 -14.09
N ILE A 288 -3.96 -22.85 -13.98
CA ILE A 288 -4.66 -22.91 -12.68
C ILE A 288 -4.12 -24.06 -11.83
N LYS A 289 -3.94 -25.24 -12.42
CA LYS A 289 -3.47 -26.42 -11.69
C LYS A 289 -2.05 -26.25 -11.19
N ASP A 290 -1.18 -25.70 -12.01
CA ASP A 290 0.23 -25.51 -11.67
C ASP A 290 0.38 -24.58 -10.44
N ILE A 291 -0.24 -23.38 -10.46
CA ILE A 291 -0.13 -22.45 -9.34
C ILE A 291 -0.80 -22.98 -8.06
N ILE A 292 -1.97 -23.64 -8.16
CA ILE A 292 -2.63 -24.23 -6.98
C ILE A 292 -1.76 -25.32 -6.37
N ASN A 293 -1.13 -26.19 -7.16
CA ASN A 293 -0.22 -27.21 -6.68
C ASN A 293 0.93 -26.63 -5.85
N ASP A 294 1.56 -25.57 -6.36
CA ASP A 294 2.74 -24.99 -5.72
C ASP A 294 2.39 -24.11 -4.52
N LEU A 295 1.21 -23.49 -4.50
CA LEU A 295 0.67 -22.80 -3.32
C LEU A 295 0.25 -23.80 -2.23
N LEU A 296 -0.32 -24.95 -2.61
CA LEU A 296 -0.73 -26.02 -1.68
C LEU A 296 0.36 -27.09 -1.47
N GLU A 297 1.65 -26.73 -1.73
CA GLU A 297 2.78 -27.59 -1.35
C GLU A 297 2.86 -27.72 0.18
N ARG A 298 2.87 -28.98 0.67
CA ARG A 298 2.87 -29.26 2.11
C ARG A 298 4.17 -29.05 2.81
N ASP A 299 5.27 -29.20 2.07
CA ASP A 299 6.59 -28.82 2.58
C ASP A 299 6.76 -27.33 2.40
N TYR A 300 6.54 -26.55 3.47
CA TYR A 300 6.64 -25.10 3.41
C TYR A 300 8.03 -24.61 2.98
N ASN A 301 9.09 -25.43 3.06
CA ASN A 301 10.41 -25.06 2.55
C ASN A 301 10.41 -25.07 1.00
N LYS A 302 9.63 -25.94 0.37
CA LYS A 302 9.46 -26.04 -1.09
C LYS A 302 8.35 -25.12 -1.61
N ARG A 303 7.37 -24.78 -0.76
CA ARG A 303 6.27 -23.87 -1.14
C ARG A 303 6.83 -22.56 -1.63
N ILE A 304 6.30 -22.08 -2.74
CA ILE A 304 6.65 -20.78 -3.33
C ILE A 304 6.30 -19.63 -2.38
N ASN A 305 7.06 -18.53 -2.45
CA ASN A 305 6.71 -17.26 -1.82
C ASN A 305 5.88 -16.38 -2.77
N ALA A 306 5.38 -15.23 -2.29
CA ALA A 306 4.53 -14.35 -3.07
C ALA A 306 5.25 -13.81 -4.32
N GLN A 307 6.52 -13.43 -4.22
CA GLN A 307 7.30 -12.95 -5.35
C GLN A 307 7.47 -14.02 -6.45
N GLN A 308 7.74 -15.28 -6.06
CA GLN A 308 7.82 -16.39 -6.99
C GLN A 308 6.44 -16.68 -7.62
N ALA A 309 5.36 -16.65 -6.84
CA ALA A 309 4.01 -16.87 -7.33
C ALA A 309 3.60 -15.85 -8.40
N LEU A 310 3.96 -14.56 -8.23
CA LEU A 310 3.68 -13.49 -9.20
C LEU A 310 4.31 -13.72 -10.59
N THR A 311 5.37 -14.56 -10.71
CA THR A 311 6.02 -14.86 -11.99
C THR A 311 5.34 -15.99 -12.79
N TYR A 312 4.23 -16.56 -12.28
CA TYR A 312 3.55 -17.66 -12.95
C TYR A 312 2.88 -17.22 -14.27
N ASP A 313 2.97 -18.09 -15.27
CA ASP A 313 2.43 -17.85 -16.62
C ASP A 313 0.94 -17.50 -16.65
N ILE A 314 0.16 -17.95 -15.67
CA ILE A 314 -1.27 -17.64 -15.58
C ILE A 314 -1.54 -16.12 -15.59
N PHE A 315 -0.73 -15.34 -14.89
CA PHE A 315 -0.93 -13.89 -14.80
C PHE A 315 -0.56 -13.17 -16.10
N ARG A 316 0.42 -13.70 -16.83
CA ARG A 316 0.79 -13.24 -18.17
C ARG A 316 -0.24 -13.64 -19.21
N VAL A 317 -0.67 -14.91 -19.23
CA VAL A 317 -1.64 -15.45 -20.18
C VAL A 317 -2.99 -14.74 -20.06
N TYR A 318 -3.44 -14.44 -18.85
CA TYR A 318 -4.67 -13.68 -18.61
C TYR A 318 -4.45 -12.18 -18.54
N ASN A 319 -3.23 -11.72 -18.80
CA ASN A 319 -2.86 -10.30 -18.81
C ASN A 319 -3.32 -9.54 -17.56
N CYS A 320 -3.22 -10.19 -16.39
CA CYS A 320 -3.75 -9.67 -15.12
C CYS A 320 -3.19 -8.31 -14.76
N LYS A 321 -1.87 -8.10 -14.95
CA LYS A 321 -1.20 -6.84 -14.64
C LYS A 321 -1.77 -5.66 -15.44
N ASP A 322 -1.83 -5.80 -16.77
CA ASP A 322 -2.28 -4.72 -17.66
C ASP A 322 -3.77 -4.44 -17.49
N ILE A 323 -4.58 -5.49 -17.30
CA ILE A 323 -6.03 -5.32 -17.11
C ILE A 323 -6.30 -4.60 -15.78
N ILE A 324 -5.60 -4.96 -14.69
CA ILE A 324 -5.76 -4.33 -13.38
C ILE A 324 -5.21 -2.89 -13.41
N ASN A 325 -4.09 -2.65 -14.08
CA ASN A 325 -3.44 -1.35 -14.15
C ASN A 325 -3.75 -0.61 -15.47
N ASN A 326 -4.95 -0.84 -16.02
CA ASN A 326 -5.37 -0.16 -17.25
C ASN A 326 -5.50 1.35 -17.01
N VAL A 327 -4.73 2.12 -17.77
CA VAL A 327 -4.73 3.59 -17.81
C VAL A 327 -4.63 3.98 -19.28
N SER A 328 -5.49 4.91 -19.69
CA SER A 328 -5.48 5.42 -21.06
C SER A 328 -4.23 6.24 -21.36
N LEU A 329 -3.85 6.32 -22.63
CA LEU A 329 -2.68 7.11 -23.05
C LEU A 329 -2.86 8.62 -22.71
N ASP A 330 -4.10 9.12 -22.78
CA ASP A 330 -4.39 10.52 -22.48
C ASP A 330 -4.23 10.81 -20.97
N GLU A 331 -4.66 9.90 -20.11
CA GLU A 331 -4.39 9.99 -18.66
C GLU A 331 -2.88 9.95 -18.37
N ILE A 332 -2.14 9.06 -19.03
CA ILE A 332 -0.67 8.99 -18.88
C ILE A 332 -0.01 10.30 -19.29
N LYS A 333 -0.43 10.89 -20.42
CA LYS A 333 0.07 12.21 -20.85
C LYS A 333 -0.21 13.30 -19.81
N LEU A 334 -1.42 13.27 -19.22
CA LEU A 334 -1.78 14.20 -18.15
C LEU A 334 -0.85 14.04 -16.94
N TYR A 335 -0.62 12.81 -16.48
CA TYR A 335 0.26 12.54 -15.34
C TYR A 335 1.70 12.96 -15.62
N ILE A 336 2.24 12.66 -16.79
CA ILE A 336 3.59 13.10 -17.20
C ILE A 336 3.68 14.64 -17.25
N ASN A 337 2.64 15.32 -17.74
CA ASN A 337 2.60 16.78 -17.73
C ASN A 337 2.59 17.36 -16.30
N ASN A 338 1.85 16.73 -15.38
CA ASN A 338 1.84 17.12 -13.97
C ASN A 338 3.23 16.92 -13.34
N ILE A 339 3.89 15.78 -13.64
CA ILE A 339 5.25 15.49 -13.15
C ILE A 339 6.26 16.51 -13.67
N LYS A 340 6.19 16.90 -14.96
CA LYS A 340 7.07 17.94 -15.53
C LYS A 340 6.92 19.29 -14.82
N LYS A 341 5.71 19.63 -14.39
CA LYS A 341 5.42 20.87 -13.66
C LYS A 341 5.72 20.78 -12.17
N TYR A 342 5.83 19.54 -11.64
CA TYR A 342 6.07 19.32 -10.22
C TYR A 342 7.45 19.87 -9.83
N LYS A 343 7.47 20.69 -8.79
CA LYS A 343 8.70 21.15 -8.15
C LYS A 343 8.59 20.86 -6.66
N LYS A 344 9.63 20.26 -6.10
CA LYS A 344 9.72 20.01 -4.68
C LYS A 344 9.45 21.29 -3.91
N THR A 345 8.53 21.22 -2.98
CA THR A 345 8.18 22.31 -2.08
C THR A 345 8.94 22.18 -0.76
N ASN A 346 8.64 23.00 0.23
CA ASN A 346 9.23 22.82 1.56
C ASN A 346 8.59 21.62 2.29
N VAL A 347 9.24 21.15 3.34
CA VAL A 347 8.82 19.96 4.11
C VAL A 347 7.39 20.08 4.65
N PHE A 348 6.97 21.28 5.04
CA PHE A 348 5.64 21.52 5.58
C PHE A 348 4.55 21.31 4.51
N GLN A 349 4.75 21.89 3.29
CA GLN A 349 3.86 21.65 2.14
C GLN A 349 3.84 20.18 1.70
N GLU A 350 5.01 19.54 1.65
CA GLU A 350 5.12 18.12 1.31
C GLU A 350 4.34 17.23 2.27
N THR A 351 4.43 17.53 3.57
CA THR A 351 3.68 16.81 4.60
C THR A 351 2.18 17.01 4.44
N ALA A 352 1.75 18.26 4.22
CA ALA A 352 0.34 18.56 3.97
C ALA A 352 -0.19 17.84 2.72
N ILE A 353 0.58 17.82 1.62
CA ILE A 353 0.21 17.10 0.40
C ILE A 353 0.14 15.59 0.65
N SER A 354 1.12 14.99 1.35
CA SER A 354 1.09 13.58 1.71
C SER A 354 -0.13 13.22 2.54
N TYR A 355 -0.45 14.05 3.54
CA TYR A 355 -1.64 13.88 4.36
C TYR A 355 -2.93 13.96 3.52
N LEU A 356 -3.02 14.92 2.59
CA LEU A 356 -4.17 15.08 1.71
C LEU A 356 -4.32 13.92 0.73
N ILE A 357 -3.23 13.43 0.14
CA ILE A 357 -3.24 12.24 -0.72
C ILE A 357 -3.65 11.01 0.08
N HIS A 358 -3.13 10.86 1.31
CA HIS A 358 -3.54 9.76 2.18
C HIS A 358 -5.04 9.80 2.46
N ASN A 359 -5.60 10.98 2.71
CA ASN A 359 -7.03 11.15 3.00
C ASN A 359 -7.93 11.28 1.76
N SER A 360 -7.37 11.28 0.55
CA SER A 360 -8.14 11.33 -0.69
C SER A 360 -8.89 10.03 -0.95
N ASP A 361 -10.01 10.15 -1.69
CA ASP A 361 -10.74 8.98 -2.15
C ASP A 361 -9.91 8.22 -3.20
N ILE A 362 -10.10 6.90 -3.25
CA ILE A 362 -9.30 6.03 -4.13
C ILE A 362 -9.45 6.42 -5.61
N GLU A 363 -10.61 6.94 -6.02
CA GLU A 363 -10.87 7.40 -7.37
C GLU A 363 -9.94 8.54 -7.79
N GLU A 364 -9.59 9.43 -6.87
CA GLU A 364 -8.75 10.60 -7.15
C GLU A 364 -7.28 10.24 -7.38
N ILE A 365 -6.81 9.16 -6.74
CA ILE A 365 -5.39 8.73 -6.78
C ILE A 365 -5.18 7.44 -7.56
N SER A 366 -6.25 6.73 -7.93
CA SER A 366 -6.16 5.41 -8.59
C SER A 366 -5.45 5.45 -9.94
N GLY A 367 -5.65 6.50 -10.72
CA GLY A 367 -4.99 6.67 -12.02
C GLY A 367 -3.47 6.75 -11.92
N PRO A 368 -2.90 7.68 -11.13
CA PRO A 368 -1.47 7.68 -10.83
C PRO A 368 -0.92 6.38 -10.26
N LEU A 369 -1.65 5.72 -9.34
CA LEU A 369 -1.27 4.42 -8.78
C LEU A 369 -1.20 3.32 -9.85
N LYS A 370 -2.20 3.23 -10.71
CA LYS A 370 -2.22 2.27 -11.84
C LYS A 370 -1.06 2.52 -12.79
N PHE A 371 -0.74 3.78 -13.06
CA PHE A 371 0.37 4.14 -13.93
C PHE A 371 1.71 3.75 -13.30
N PHE A 372 1.92 4.03 -12.01
CA PHE A 372 3.10 3.55 -11.28
C PHE A 372 3.25 2.04 -11.38
N ASN A 373 2.20 1.27 -11.06
CA ASN A 373 2.22 -0.19 -11.09
C ASN A 373 2.43 -0.76 -12.50
N LYS A 374 2.00 -0.04 -13.54
CA LYS A 374 2.28 -0.41 -14.94
C LYS A 374 3.77 -0.30 -15.25
N LEU A 375 4.44 0.71 -14.71
CA LEU A 375 5.88 0.95 -14.87
C LEU A 375 6.74 0.03 -14.01
N ASP A 376 6.33 -0.30 -12.78
CA ASP A 376 7.04 -1.19 -11.86
C ASP A 376 6.97 -2.64 -12.35
N ASN A 377 7.89 -3.00 -13.25
CA ASN A 377 7.88 -4.31 -13.91
C ASN A 377 8.29 -5.46 -13.00
N ASN A 378 9.12 -5.20 -12.02
CA ASN A 378 9.64 -6.21 -11.09
C ASN A 378 8.84 -6.28 -9.77
N GLU A 379 7.80 -5.44 -9.65
CA GLU A 379 6.86 -5.38 -8.50
C GLU A 379 7.58 -5.23 -7.15
N ASN A 380 8.67 -4.44 -7.16
CA ASN A 380 9.45 -4.18 -5.95
C ASN A 380 9.05 -2.90 -5.22
N GLY A 381 8.14 -2.08 -5.80
CA GLY A 381 7.67 -0.80 -5.26
C GLY A 381 8.63 0.37 -5.52
N LYS A 382 9.64 0.16 -6.35
CA LYS A 382 10.68 1.14 -6.67
C LYS A 382 10.97 1.11 -8.16
N ILE A 383 11.01 2.27 -8.78
CA ILE A 383 11.28 2.38 -10.22
C ILE A 383 12.60 3.13 -10.43
N GLY A 384 13.59 2.41 -10.97
CA GLY A 384 14.86 2.99 -11.39
C GLY A 384 14.78 3.61 -12.79
N TYR A 385 15.79 4.41 -13.16
CA TYR A 385 15.81 5.12 -14.44
C TYR A 385 15.61 4.20 -15.67
N LEU A 386 16.31 3.06 -15.72
CA LEU A 386 16.19 2.16 -16.87
C LEU A 386 14.82 1.51 -17.00
N GLU A 387 14.20 1.18 -15.88
CA GLU A 387 12.85 0.62 -15.83
C GLU A 387 11.82 1.66 -16.28
N PHE A 388 11.96 2.89 -15.78
CA PHE A 388 11.13 4.04 -16.17
C PHE A 388 11.23 4.34 -17.68
N TYR A 389 12.47 4.46 -18.19
CA TYR A 389 12.71 4.73 -19.61
C TYR A 389 12.10 3.65 -20.52
N LYS A 390 12.35 2.37 -20.23
CA LYS A 390 11.77 1.26 -20.99
C LYS A 390 10.25 1.26 -20.92
N GLY A 391 9.69 1.40 -19.71
CA GLY A 391 8.25 1.40 -19.50
C GLY A 391 7.55 2.52 -20.28
N LEU A 392 8.13 3.71 -20.34
CA LEU A 392 7.60 4.81 -21.16
C LEU A 392 7.72 4.52 -22.65
N CYS A 393 8.87 4.03 -23.14
CA CYS A 393 9.03 3.64 -24.55
C CYS A 393 8.01 2.57 -24.97
N ASP A 394 7.76 1.56 -24.14
CA ASP A 394 6.79 0.51 -24.39
C ASP A 394 5.34 1.07 -24.45
N ILE A 395 5.02 2.03 -23.58
CA ILE A 395 3.69 2.67 -23.54
C ILE A 395 3.46 3.57 -24.76
N TYR A 396 4.47 4.36 -25.15
CA TYR A 396 4.35 5.27 -26.30
C TYR A 396 4.55 4.57 -27.64
N GLY A 397 5.10 3.33 -27.65
CA GLY A 397 5.42 2.58 -28.86
C GLY A 397 6.57 3.16 -29.68
N GLU A 398 7.36 4.06 -29.12
CA GLU A 398 8.47 4.73 -29.76
C GLU A 398 9.63 5.01 -28.79
N LYS A 399 10.82 5.26 -29.35
CA LYS A 399 11.97 5.67 -28.55
C LYS A 399 11.86 7.13 -28.15
N LEU A 400 11.78 7.40 -26.86
CA LEU A 400 11.73 8.76 -26.32
C LEU A 400 13.14 9.37 -26.20
N SER A 401 13.21 10.71 -26.15
CA SER A 401 14.45 11.41 -25.86
C SER A 401 14.95 11.08 -24.47
N GLU A 402 16.20 10.61 -24.36
CA GLU A 402 16.80 10.30 -23.06
C GLU A 402 16.87 11.50 -22.13
N ASP A 403 17.17 12.69 -22.68
CA ASP A 403 17.29 13.91 -21.87
C ASP A 403 15.95 14.32 -21.28
N GLU A 404 14.86 14.21 -22.07
CA GLU A 404 13.51 14.48 -21.58
C GLU A 404 13.07 13.48 -20.49
N VAL A 405 13.36 12.20 -20.67
CA VAL A 405 13.02 11.18 -19.65
C VAL A 405 13.88 11.34 -18.40
N LYS A 406 15.15 11.73 -18.53
CA LYS A 406 16.02 12.06 -17.39
C LYS A 406 15.48 13.24 -16.59
N GLU A 407 15.04 14.30 -17.26
CA GLU A 407 14.45 15.46 -16.57
C GLU A 407 13.22 15.05 -15.76
N ILE A 408 12.31 14.26 -16.35
CA ILE A 408 11.13 13.74 -15.66
C ILE A 408 11.53 12.86 -14.46
N PHE A 409 12.51 11.97 -14.66
CA PHE A 409 13.00 11.07 -13.59
C PHE A 409 13.57 11.84 -12.40
N TYR A 410 14.41 12.86 -12.65
CA TYR A 410 14.99 13.67 -11.58
C TYR A 410 13.98 14.56 -10.85
N ASN A 411 12.88 14.91 -11.49
CA ASN A 411 11.76 15.59 -10.82
C ASN A 411 11.03 14.64 -9.84
N LEU A 412 11.01 13.34 -10.12
CA LEU A 412 10.40 12.32 -9.27
C LEU A 412 11.32 11.88 -8.13
N ASP A 413 12.60 11.62 -8.43
CA ASP A 413 13.61 11.22 -7.45
C ASP A 413 14.02 12.40 -6.56
N THR A 414 13.10 12.80 -5.67
CA THR A 414 13.26 13.99 -4.84
C THR A 414 14.32 13.84 -3.75
N ASN A 415 14.58 12.60 -3.31
CA ASN A 415 15.56 12.26 -2.29
C ASN A 415 16.93 11.85 -2.85
N LYS A 416 17.04 11.75 -4.20
CA LYS A 416 18.27 11.43 -4.96
C LYS A 416 18.89 10.07 -4.63
N ASN A 417 18.05 9.08 -4.42
CA ASN A 417 18.47 7.70 -4.15
C ASN A 417 18.55 6.82 -5.42
N ASN A 418 18.40 7.42 -6.63
CA ASN A 418 18.40 6.80 -7.96
C ASN A 418 17.21 5.87 -8.26
N TYR A 419 16.16 5.98 -7.52
CA TYR A 419 14.84 5.42 -7.81
C TYR A 419 13.78 6.33 -7.21
N PHE A 420 12.56 6.21 -7.66
CA PHE A 420 11.41 6.83 -6.98
C PHE A 420 10.44 5.74 -6.51
N GLU A 421 9.78 6.03 -5.40
CA GLU A 421 8.77 5.18 -4.79
C GLU A 421 7.36 5.65 -5.16
N GLN A 422 6.37 4.81 -4.86
CA GLN A 422 4.97 5.09 -5.19
C GLN A 422 4.50 6.44 -4.64
N GLU A 423 4.89 6.80 -3.40
CA GLU A 423 4.49 8.07 -2.79
C GLU A 423 5.01 9.29 -3.55
N GLU A 424 6.30 9.29 -3.92
CA GLU A 424 6.91 10.37 -4.70
C GLU A 424 6.24 10.51 -6.06
N PHE A 425 5.95 9.38 -6.72
CA PHE A 425 5.28 9.37 -8.00
C PHE A 425 3.84 9.91 -7.91
N VAL A 426 3.05 9.43 -6.98
CA VAL A 426 1.65 9.87 -6.80
C VAL A 426 1.59 11.35 -6.45
N LYS A 427 2.47 11.82 -5.55
CA LYS A 427 2.58 13.25 -5.23
C LYS A 427 2.82 14.12 -6.47
N ALA A 428 3.71 13.69 -7.35
CA ALA A 428 4.02 14.46 -8.55
C ALA A 428 2.92 14.35 -9.62
N ALA A 429 2.36 13.17 -9.83
CA ALA A 429 1.43 12.86 -10.92
C ALA A 429 -0.01 13.31 -10.68
N VAL A 430 -0.48 13.35 -9.42
CA VAL A 430 -1.87 13.67 -9.08
C VAL A 430 -2.23 15.11 -9.49
N ASP A 431 -3.47 15.31 -9.92
CA ASP A 431 -3.99 16.66 -10.18
C ASP A 431 -4.12 17.45 -8.86
N LYS A 432 -3.28 18.46 -8.70
CA LYS A 432 -3.25 19.29 -7.50
C LYS A 432 -4.57 20.05 -7.26
N LYS A 433 -5.35 20.32 -8.32
CA LYS A 433 -6.65 20.99 -8.19
C LYS A 433 -7.67 20.09 -7.47
N LEU A 434 -7.57 18.77 -7.61
CA LEU A 434 -8.42 17.81 -6.89
C LEU A 434 -8.01 17.67 -5.42
N ILE A 435 -6.73 17.85 -5.14
CA ILE A 435 -6.17 17.65 -3.79
C ILE A 435 -6.21 18.93 -2.95
N LEU A 436 -6.06 20.10 -3.56
CA LEU A 436 -5.97 21.38 -2.86
C LEU A 436 -7.28 22.18 -2.90
N THR A 437 -8.41 21.52 -2.65
CA THR A 437 -9.70 22.20 -2.46
C THR A 437 -9.79 22.82 -1.06
N ASP A 438 -10.61 23.87 -0.89
CA ASP A 438 -10.77 24.56 0.41
C ASP A 438 -11.11 23.59 1.56
N LYS A 439 -12.01 22.61 1.29
CA LYS A 439 -12.40 21.60 2.28
C LYS A 439 -11.21 20.72 2.70
N LYS A 440 -10.39 20.30 1.74
CA LYS A 440 -9.23 19.47 1.99
C LYS A 440 -8.10 20.25 2.65
N ILE A 441 -7.88 21.50 2.24
CA ILE A 441 -6.90 22.39 2.91
C ILE A 441 -7.29 22.58 4.38
N ASN A 442 -8.57 22.80 4.68
CA ASN A 442 -9.05 22.87 6.05
C ASN A 442 -8.85 21.55 6.81
N LEU A 443 -8.99 20.40 6.13
CA LEU A 443 -8.67 19.09 6.73
C LEU A 443 -7.18 18.99 7.09
N ALA A 444 -6.27 19.42 6.20
CA ALA A 444 -4.85 19.46 6.49
C ALA A 444 -4.52 20.46 7.60
N PHE A 445 -5.16 21.62 7.64
CA PHE A 445 -5.00 22.57 8.73
C PHE A 445 -5.29 21.94 10.09
N LYS A 446 -6.44 21.26 10.23
CA LYS A 446 -6.82 20.55 11.47
C LYS A 446 -5.88 19.40 11.85
N PHE A 447 -5.17 18.82 10.91
CA PHE A 447 -4.15 17.82 11.19
C PHE A 447 -2.94 18.41 11.91
N PHE A 448 -2.58 19.65 11.58
CA PHE A 448 -1.50 20.39 12.24
C PHE A 448 -1.96 21.07 13.54
N ASP A 449 -3.17 21.65 13.58
CA ASP A 449 -3.80 22.28 14.74
C ASP A 449 -4.34 21.20 15.71
N LYS A 450 -3.45 20.61 16.50
CA LYS A 450 -3.76 19.47 17.39
C LYS A 450 -4.60 19.84 18.59
N ASP A 451 -4.38 21.02 19.14
CA ASP A 451 -5.10 21.52 20.32
C ASP A 451 -6.46 22.15 19.97
N LYS A 452 -6.75 22.26 18.65
CA LYS A 452 -7.97 22.85 18.09
C LYS A 452 -8.15 24.31 18.46
N SER A 453 -7.04 25.04 18.62
CA SER A 453 -7.04 26.47 18.92
C SER A 453 -7.47 27.35 17.74
N GLY A 454 -7.44 26.81 16.51
CA GLY A 454 -7.67 27.55 15.29
C GLY A 454 -6.41 28.21 14.74
N LEU A 455 -5.23 27.93 15.33
CA LEU A 455 -3.92 28.46 14.97
C LEU A 455 -2.90 27.31 14.99
N ILE A 456 -2.03 27.26 14.00
CA ILE A 456 -0.90 26.30 13.99
C ILE A 456 0.32 26.97 14.61
N THR A 457 0.86 26.35 15.64
CA THR A 457 2.05 26.80 16.36
C THR A 457 3.31 26.05 15.91
N ILE A 458 4.48 26.65 16.17
CA ILE A 458 5.76 25.97 15.89
C ILE A 458 5.89 24.67 16.70
N ASP A 459 5.39 24.62 17.92
CA ASP A 459 5.48 23.45 18.81
C ASP A 459 4.66 22.28 18.25
N GLU A 460 3.50 22.54 17.67
CA GLU A 460 2.68 21.51 17.00
C GLU A 460 3.35 20.94 15.76
N ILE A 461 4.00 21.80 14.95
CA ILE A 461 4.78 21.34 13.80
C ILE A 461 5.96 20.48 14.27
N ILE A 462 6.70 20.93 15.28
CA ILE A 462 7.86 20.19 15.82
C ILE A 462 7.42 18.85 16.40
N GLU A 463 6.29 18.81 17.10
CA GLU A 463 5.78 17.56 17.68
C GLU A 463 5.50 16.50 16.62
N LEU A 464 5.01 16.90 15.44
CA LEU A 464 4.78 16.00 14.30
C LEU A 464 6.08 15.38 13.74
N PHE A 465 7.19 16.09 13.85
CA PHE A 465 8.47 15.62 13.30
C PHE A 465 9.44 15.06 14.37
N LYS A 466 9.00 14.94 15.63
CA LYS A 466 9.84 14.58 16.78
C LYS A 466 10.53 13.23 16.65
N ASP A 467 9.88 12.26 16.01
CA ASP A 467 10.42 10.92 15.78
C ASP A 467 11.36 10.84 14.56
N SER A 468 11.33 11.88 13.73
CA SER A 468 12.12 11.95 12.47
C SER A 468 13.40 12.76 12.64
N THR A 469 13.56 13.44 13.78
CA THR A 469 14.70 14.34 14.03
C THR A 469 15.29 14.03 15.39
N ASP A 470 16.53 13.51 15.42
CA ASP A 470 17.42 13.80 16.53
C ASP A 470 17.45 15.33 16.64
N LYS A 471 17.26 15.88 17.85
CA LYS A 471 17.11 17.31 18.19
C LYS A 471 18.12 18.21 17.44
N ASP A 472 17.97 18.28 16.12
CA ASP A 472 18.87 19.07 15.28
C ASP A 472 18.37 20.51 15.24
N ILE A 473 19.12 21.39 15.87
CA ILE A 473 18.88 22.84 15.94
C ILE A 473 18.62 23.44 14.53
N ASN A 474 19.15 22.81 13.48
CA ASN A 474 18.97 23.28 12.09
C ASN A 474 17.52 23.07 11.61
N VAL A 475 16.86 21.98 12.04
CA VAL A 475 15.48 21.68 11.67
C VAL A 475 14.51 22.68 12.30
N MET A 476 14.74 23.03 13.57
CA MET A 476 13.97 24.06 14.27
C MET A 476 14.07 25.42 13.55
N ASN A 477 15.27 25.77 13.10
CA ASN A 477 15.50 27.03 12.40
C ASN A 477 14.84 27.03 10.99
N GLU A 478 14.74 25.90 10.33
CA GLU A 478 14.02 25.77 9.05
C GLU A 478 12.51 25.96 9.24
N PHE A 479 11.90 25.32 10.23
CA PHE A 479 10.47 25.50 10.53
C PHE A 479 10.17 26.94 10.96
N LYS A 480 11.01 27.55 11.78
CA LYS A 480 10.84 28.94 12.15
C LYS A 480 10.84 29.87 10.93
N LYS A 481 11.78 29.69 10.00
CA LYS A 481 11.80 30.47 8.75
C LYS A 481 10.54 30.26 7.89
N ILE A 482 9.98 29.05 7.90
CA ILE A 482 8.74 28.77 7.18
C ILE A 482 7.59 29.55 7.83
N ILE A 483 7.45 29.49 9.16
CA ILE A 483 6.43 30.24 9.90
C ILE A 483 6.61 31.74 9.65
N ASP A 484 7.80 32.30 9.87
CA ASP A 484 8.10 33.73 9.64
C ASP A 484 7.77 34.19 8.21
N SER A 485 7.79 33.26 7.22
CA SER A 485 7.42 33.58 5.83
C SER A 485 5.92 33.55 5.58
N LEU A 486 5.13 32.88 6.42
CA LEU A 486 3.69 32.67 6.28
C LEU A 486 2.88 33.61 7.16
N ASP A 487 3.37 33.83 8.36
CA ASP A 487 2.83 34.73 9.37
C ASP A 487 2.88 36.18 8.88
N LYS A 488 1.74 36.72 8.45
CA LYS A 488 1.63 38.06 7.89
C LYS A 488 1.33 39.13 8.91
N ASP A 489 0.65 38.73 9.98
CA ASP A 489 0.30 39.64 11.08
C ASP A 489 1.36 39.64 12.20
N ASN A 490 2.39 38.78 12.06
CA ASN A 490 3.53 38.64 12.98
C ASN A 490 3.11 38.25 14.39
N ASP A 491 2.10 37.39 14.54
CA ASP A 491 1.67 36.84 15.84
C ASP A 491 2.46 35.58 16.25
N GLY A 492 3.33 35.07 15.37
CA GLY A 492 4.16 33.89 15.56
C GLY A 492 3.44 32.55 15.32
N ARG A 493 2.27 32.58 14.70
CA ARG A 493 1.39 31.44 14.44
C ARG A 493 0.90 31.47 13.00
N ILE A 494 0.18 30.44 12.57
CA ILE A 494 -0.40 30.36 11.24
C ILE A 494 -1.89 30.13 11.37
N ASP A 495 -2.69 31.06 10.88
CA ASP A 495 -4.14 30.89 10.79
C ASP A 495 -4.56 30.12 9.53
N LEU A 496 -5.86 29.77 9.42
CA LEU A 496 -6.38 29.05 8.26
C LEU A 496 -6.27 29.82 6.95
N GLU A 497 -6.35 31.14 6.96
CA GLU A 497 -6.27 31.97 5.75
C GLU A 497 -4.84 32.00 5.23
N GLU A 498 -3.86 32.16 6.10
CA GLU A 498 -2.42 32.11 5.77
C GLU A 498 -2.01 30.74 5.25
N PHE A 499 -2.44 29.67 5.97
CA PHE A 499 -2.21 28.31 5.53
C PHE A 499 -2.85 28.02 4.17
N SER A 500 -4.09 28.47 3.94
CA SER A 500 -4.79 28.27 2.67
C SER A 500 -4.08 28.98 1.53
N LYS A 501 -3.64 30.22 1.70
CA LYS A 501 -2.85 30.97 0.69
C LYS A 501 -1.55 30.24 0.37
N PHE A 502 -0.86 29.76 1.40
CA PHE A 502 0.37 29.02 1.25
C PHE A 502 0.21 27.73 0.45
N MET A 503 -0.82 26.95 0.74
CA MET A 503 -1.12 25.72 0.01
C MET A 503 -1.57 25.98 -1.43
N LYS A 504 -2.40 27.01 -1.66
CA LYS A 504 -2.87 27.39 -2.99
C LYS A 504 -1.79 27.99 -3.90
N ALA A 505 -0.72 28.55 -3.36
CA ALA A 505 0.43 29.01 -4.15
C ALA A 505 1.08 27.87 -4.97
N ILE A 506 0.85 26.63 -4.59
CA ILE A 506 1.27 25.45 -5.37
C ILE A 506 0.50 25.40 -6.70
N LEU A 507 -0.80 25.78 -6.71
CA LEU A 507 -1.65 25.73 -7.91
C LEU A 507 -1.21 26.73 -9.00
N GLU A 508 -0.52 27.80 -8.65
CA GLU A 508 0.00 28.79 -9.61
C GLU A 508 1.04 28.19 -10.58
N ARG A 509 1.53 26.98 -10.27
CA ARG A 509 2.51 26.26 -11.09
C ARG A 509 1.87 25.26 -12.04
N PHE A 510 0.57 24.98 -11.91
CA PHE A 510 -0.19 23.97 -12.66
C PHE A 510 -1.30 24.59 -13.51
#